data_533b799e41f14a99d20ba62626665ea2
#
_entry.id   533b799e41f14a99d20ba62626665ea2
#
_cell.length_a   1.000
_cell.length_b   1.000
_cell.length_c   1.000
_cell.angle_alpha   90.00
_cell.angle_beta   90.00
_cell.angle_gamma   90.00
#
_symmetry.space_group_name_H-M   'P 1'
#
loop_
_entity.id
_entity.type
_entity.pdbx_description
1 polymer ?
#
loop_
_entity_poly.entity_id
_entity_poly.type
_entity_poly.pdbx_seq_one_letter_code
_entity_poly.pdbx_strand_id
1 'polypeptide(L)'
;LKRRLIFMGYGDKQAYDPEYAYYYVADFNGKRQQTLTYGDGTHELDFSPDHRFAIDSYSRMNLPTVYNVVDVDNPLKHYEFARRTDNALKEAGWKAPWLIDVPAADGKTRLYGVMYVPTFLDKTKKYPIISFVYPGPQDDQIPRSFTLDDAGNQSLAEMGFIVINVQPRGSSPLRGRDFYCFGYG
;
A
#
# COMPACT_ATOMS: atom_id res chain seq x y z
N LEU A 1 27.28 19.13 -8.62
CA LEU A 1 26.47 17.90 -8.40
C LEU A 1 26.55 17.52 -6.92
N LYS A 2 25.45 17.61 -6.22
CA LYS A 2 25.37 17.11 -4.84
C LYS A 2 25.47 15.58 -4.90
N ARG A 3 26.43 14.99 -4.18
CA ARG A 3 26.61 13.53 -4.11
C ARG A 3 25.61 12.97 -3.12
N ARG A 4 24.45 12.55 -3.60
CA ARG A 4 23.38 11.96 -2.80
C ARG A 4 22.87 10.67 -3.44
N LEU A 5 22.35 9.78 -2.60
CA LEU A 5 21.61 8.60 -2.99
C LEU A 5 20.12 8.87 -2.78
N ILE A 6 19.32 8.49 -3.75
CA ILE A 6 17.88 8.37 -3.60
C ILE A 6 17.57 6.89 -3.70
N PHE A 7 16.82 6.38 -2.76
CA PHE A 7 16.50 4.96 -2.70
C PHE A 7 15.08 4.73 -2.19
N MET A 8 14.49 3.66 -2.63
CA MET A 8 13.21 3.18 -2.15
C MET A 8 13.43 2.27 -0.94
N GLY A 9 12.54 2.35 0.03
CA GLY A 9 12.54 1.52 1.23
C GLY A 9 11.14 1.21 1.72
N TYR A 10 11.07 0.27 2.63
CA TYR A 10 9.84 -0.23 3.23
C TYR A 10 9.94 -0.17 4.76
N GLY A 11 8.81 -0.33 5.44
CA GLY A 11 8.76 -0.31 6.90
C GLY A 11 8.80 1.10 7.49
N ASP A 12 8.35 2.11 6.74
CA ASP A 12 8.21 3.46 7.29
C ASP A 12 7.23 3.46 8.45
N LYS A 13 7.54 4.23 9.51
CA LYS A 13 6.73 4.28 10.73
C LYS A 13 5.38 4.97 10.53
N GLN A 14 5.23 5.74 9.47
CA GLN A 14 3.98 6.43 9.13
C GLN A 14 3.04 5.53 8.33
N ALA A 15 3.55 4.43 7.75
CA ALA A 15 2.79 3.53 6.91
C ALA A 15 1.83 2.68 7.73
N TYR A 16 0.58 2.58 7.28
CA TYR A 16 -0.38 1.58 7.77
C TYR A 16 0.13 0.16 7.46
N ASP A 17 0.48 -0.10 6.21
CA ASP A 17 1.09 -1.36 5.78
C ASP A 17 2.62 -1.17 5.65
N PRO A 18 3.45 -1.95 6.35
CA PRO A 18 4.91 -1.83 6.29
C PRO A 18 5.49 -2.11 4.90
N GLU A 19 4.70 -2.60 3.96
CA GLU A 19 5.11 -2.82 2.58
C GLU A 19 4.73 -1.70 1.62
N TYR A 20 4.20 -0.59 2.12
CA TYR A 20 4.13 0.61 1.30
C TYR A 20 5.54 1.12 1.00
N ALA A 21 5.80 1.39 -0.28
CA ALA A 21 7.07 1.92 -0.75
C ALA A 21 7.17 3.41 -0.42
N TYR A 22 8.28 3.79 0.21
CA TYR A 22 8.66 5.18 0.46
C TYR A 22 10.00 5.48 -0.16
N TYR A 23 10.25 6.75 -0.46
CA TYR A 23 11.55 7.18 -0.98
C TYR A 23 12.28 8.04 0.04
N TYR A 24 13.59 7.85 0.05
CA TYR A 24 14.51 8.49 0.97
C TYR A 24 15.68 9.09 0.20
N VAL A 25 16.27 10.13 0.76
CA VAL A 25 17.51 10.71 0.28
C VAL A 25 18.55 10.68 1.39
N ALA A 26 19.80 10.35 1.05
CA ALA A 26 20.92 10.36 1.97
C ALA A 26 22.20 10.81 1.28
N ASP A 27 23.18 11.35 2.03
CA ASP A 27 24.53 11.57 1.53
C ASP A 27 25.25 10.22 1.31
N PHE A 28 26.24 10.19 0.42
CA PHE A 28 27.03 8.96 0.17
C PHE A 28 27.75 8.38 1.38
N ASN A 29 27.92 9.15 2.44
CA ASN A 29 28.48 8.70 3.70
C ASN A 29 27.43 8.10 4.67
N GLY A 30 26.17 7.95 4.21
CA GLY A 30 25.05 7.45 4.99
C GLY A 30 24.48 8.46 5.99
N LYS A 31 24.99 9.67 6.01
CA LYS A 31 24.44 10.73 6.89
C LYS A 31 23.29 11.47 6.20
N ARG A 32 22.58 12.29 6.99
CA ARG A 32 21.45 13.12 6.53
C ARG A 32 20.39 12.33 5.76
N GLN A 33 20.08 11.14 6.23
CA GLN A 33 18.94 10.43 5.69
C GLN A 33 17.65 11.19 6.02
N GLN A 34 16.87 11.46 5.00
CA GLN A 34 15.59 12.15 5.09
C GLN A 34 14.54 11.42 4.25
N THR A 35 13.31 11.43 4.73
CA THR A 35 12.16 10.97 3.93
C THR A 35 11.92 11.98 2.81
N LEU A 36 11.76 11.50 1.59
CA LEU A 36 11.50 12.31 0.40
C LEU A 36 10.01 12.35 0.06
N THR A 37 9.26 11.32 0.40
CA THR A 37 7.83 11.18 0.12
C THR A 37 7.02 11.15 1.41
N TYR A 38 5.82 11.73 1.39
CA TYR A 38 4.94 11.88 2.54
C TYR A 38 3.51 11.49 2.18
N GLY A 39 2.85 10.85 3.10
CA GLY A 39 1.49 10.34 2.95
C GLY A 39 1.44 8.83 3.19
N ASP A 40 0.29 8.33 3.62
CA ASP A 40 0.12 6.91 3.92
C ASP A 40 -0.34 6.17 2.67
N GLY A 41 0.58 5.52 1.98
CA GLY A 41 0.36 4.76 0.76
C GLY A 41 1.65 4.34 0.07
N THR A 42 1.52 3.67 -1.06
CA THR A 42 2.65 3.30 -1.92
C THR A 42 2.99 4.46 -2.84
N HIS A 43 4.25 4.88 -2.82
CA HIS A 43 4.78 6.00 -3.58
C HIS A 43 5.52 5.56 -4.83
N GLU A 44 5.40 6.39 -5.86
CA GLU A 44 6.20 6.36 -7.10
C GLU A 44 6.76 7.75 -7.36
N LEU A 45 8.04 7.85 -7.74
CA LEU A 45 8.69 9.11 -8.09
C LEU A 45 9.07 9.18 -9.56
N ASP A 46 8.68 10.29 -10.18
CA ASP A 46 9.13 10.67 -11.53
C ASP A 46 9.93 11.97 -11.45
N PHE A 47 11.21 11.90 -11.84
CA PHE A 47 12.16 12.99 -11.64
C PHE A 47 12.19 13.95 -12.81
N SER A 48 12.35 15.26 -12.51
CA SER A 48 12.73 16.24 -13.51
C SER A 48 14.12 15.91 -14.11
N PRO A 49 14.43 16.37 -15.36
CA PRO A 49 15.70 16.06 -16.02
C PRO A 49 16.95 16.48 -15.24
N ASP A 50 16.84 17.50 -14.41
CA ASP A 50 17.91 17.99 -13.54
C ASP A 50 17.92 17.36 -12.14
N HIS A 51 16.99 16.44 -11.87
CA HIS A 51 16.76 15.76 -10.59
C HIS A 51 16.58 16.71 -9.39
N ARG A 52 16.17 17.95 -9.65
CA ARG A 52 15.89 18.92 -8.60
C ARG A 52 14.50 18.76 -8.02
N PHE A 53 13.56 18.42 -8.87
CA PHE A 53 12.18 18.16 -8.48
C PHE A 53 11.78 16.73 -8.84
N ALA A 54 10.77 16.24 -8.17
CA ALA A 54 10.08 15.01 -8.53
C ALA A 54 8.58 15.19 -8.40
N ILE A 55 7.84 14.46 -9.22
CA ILE A 55 6.43 14.21 -9.00
C ILE A 55 6.35 12.93 -8.17
N ASP A 56 5.76 13.05 -7.00
CA ASP A 56 5.42 11.94 -6.13
C ASP A 56 3.94 11.60 -6.35
N SER A 57 3.67 10.42 -6.87
CA SER A 57 2.33 9.89 -6.97
C SER A 57 2.15 8.76 -5.97
N TYR A 58 1.19 8.88 -5.06
CA TYR A 58 0.93 7.81 -4.11
C TYR A 58 -0.56 7.46 -4.01
N SER A 59 -0.81 6.23 -3.70
CA SER A 59 -2.16 5.71 -3.47
C SER A 59 -2.11 4.52 -2.51
N ARG A 60 -3.27 4.09 -2.08
CA ARG A 60 -3.50 2.80 -1.43
C ARG A 60 -4.86 2.27 -1.85
N MET A 61 -5.19 1.06 -1.51
CA MET A 61 -6.38 0.38 -1.99
C MET A 61 -7.67 1.20 -1.81
N ASN A 62 -7.78 1.98 -0.74
CA ASN A 62 -8.93 2.82 -0.41
C ASN A 62 -8.66 4.33 -0.53
N LEU A 63 -7.57 4.72 -1.17
CA LEU A 63 -7.20 6.12 -1.42
C LEU A 63 -6.81 6.29 -2.88
N PRO A 64 -7.62 7.01 -3.68
CA PRO A 64 -7.25 7.40 -5.04
C PRO A 64 -5.95 8.18 -5.08
N THR A 65 -5.25 8.11 -6.22
CA THR A 65 -3.91 8.67 -6.37
C THR A 65 -3.86 10.17 -6.07
N VAL A 66 -2.91 10.54 -5.23
CA VAL A 66 -2.53 11.91 -4.89
C VAL A 66 -1.22 12.24 -5.57
N TYR A 67 -1.09 13.44 -6.11
CA TYR A 67 0.10 13.91 -6.82
C TYR A 67 0.70 15.11 -6.13
N ASN A 68 1.98 15.00 -5.74
CA ASN A 68 2.75 16.07 -5.14
C ASN A 68 3.94 16.46 -6.02
N VAL A 69 4.35 17.72 -5.96
CA VAL A 69 5.68 18.14 -6.38
C VAL A 69 6.57 18.19 -5.15
N VAL A 70 7.73 17.56 -5.23
CA VAL A 70 8.73 17.48 -4.16
C VAL A 70 10.00 18.19 -4.59
N ASP A 71 10.52 19.10 -3.76
CA ASP A 71 11.87 19.64 -3.91
C ASP A 71 12.88 18.64 -3.30
N VAL A 72 13.65 17.96 -4.15
CA VAL A 72 14.61 16.92 -3.74
C VAL A 72 15.73 17.49 -2.86
N ASP A 73 16.03 18.78 -2.97
CA ASP A 73 17.02 19.48 -2.15
C ASP A 73 16.47 19.86 -0.78
N ASN A 74 15.15 20.03 -0.70
CA ASN A 74 14.45 20.35 0.53
C ASN A 74 13.13 19.57 0.62
N PRO A 75 13.17 18.28 1.04
CA PRO A 75 12.00 17.41 1.01
C PRO A 75 10.81 17.90 1.87
N LEU A 76 11.03 18.81 2.80
CA LEU A 76 9.95 19.44 3.56
C LEU A 76 9.08 20.37 2.68
N LYS A 77 9.59 20.78 1.51
CA LYS A 77 8.84 21.52 0.50
C LYS A 77 8.22 20.53 -0.48
N HIS A 78 7.02 20.15 -0.18
CA HIS A 78 6.17 19.36 -1.06
C HIS A 78 4.79 20.02 -1.16
N TYR A 79 4.19 19.93 -2.35
CA TYR A 79 2.88 20.53 -2.62
C TYR A 79 2.01 19.54 -3.36
N GLU A 80 0.84 19.23 -2.79
CA GLU A 80 -0.21 18.55 -3.54
C GLU A 80 -0.74 19.49 -4.63
N PHE A 81 -0.64 19.07 -5.89
CA PHE A 81 -1.15 19.85 -7.02
C PHE A 81 -2.32 19.18 -7.73
N ALA A 82 -2.51 17.88 -7.53
CA ALA A 82 -3.63 17.14 -8.09
C ALA A 82 -3.99 15.93 -7.22
N ARG A 83 -5.26 15.54 -7.33
CA ARG A 83 -5.78 14.33 -6.68
C ARG A 83 -6.85 13.70 -7.56
N ARG A 84 -6.79 12.40 -7.76
CA ARG A 84 -7.92 11.66 -8.32
C ARG A 84 -9.02 11.56 -7.28
N THR A 85 -10.27 11.52 -7.71
CA THR A 85 -11.41 11.33 -6.83
C THR A 85 -12.17 10.07 -7.20
N ASP A 86 -12.82 9.47 -6.21
CA ASP A 86 -13.73 8.34 -6.36
C ASP A 86 -15.20 8.76 -6.22
N ASN A 87 -15.50 10.06 -6.36
CA ASN A 87 -16.85 10.61 -6.15
C ASN A 87 -17.88 9.95 -7.08
N ALA A 88 -17.59 9.86 -8.39
CA ALA A 88 -18.50 9.22 -9.34
C ALA A 88 -18.75 7.74 -9.02
N LEU A 89 -17.73 7.04 -8.47
CA LEU A 89 -17.88 5.66 -8.02
C LEU A 89 -18.78 5.57 -6.79
N LYS A 90 -18.60 6.47 -5.83
CA LYS A 90 -19.43 6.55 -4.61
C LYS A 90 -20.87 6.92 -4.95
N GLU A 91 -21.07 7.84 -5.89
CA GLU A 91 -22.42 8.18 -6.41
C GLU A 91 -23.08 6.99 -7.09
N ALA A 92 -22.31 6.14 -7.77
CA ALA A 92 -22.77 4.87 -8.33
C ALA A 92 -22.97 3.76 -7.28
N GLY A 93 -22.71 4.05 -5.99
CA GLY A 93 -22.88 3.11 -4.88
C GLY A 93 -21.63 2.29 -4.51
N TRP A 94 -20.52 2.46 -5.22
CA TRP A 94 -19.28 1.75 -4.90
C TRP A 94 -18.74 2.14 -3.51
N LYS A 95 -18.21 1.16 -2.80
CA LYS A 95 -17.55 1.34 -1.50
C LYS A 95 -16.13 0.82 -1.59
N ALA A 96 -15.19 1.63 -1.10
CA ALA A 96 -13.80 1.20 -1.04
C ALA A 96 -13.65 -0.04 -0.15
N PRO A 97 -12.76 -0.98 -0.50
CA PRO A 97 -12.41 -2.10 0.35
C PRO A 97 -11.87 -1.63 1.71
N TRP A 98 -12.04 -2.46 2.71
CA TRP A 98 -11.52 -2.19 4.03
C TRP A 98 -10.10 -2.71 4.17
N LEU A 99 -9.20 -1.84 4.59
CA LEU A 99 -7.88 -2.30 5.03
C LEU A 99 -8.05 -3.00 6.37
N ILE A 100 -7.49 -4.19 6.49
CA ILE A 100 -7.54 -4.98 7.71
C ILE A 100 -6.13 -5.39 8.13
N ASP A 101 -5.95 -5.53 9.44
CA ASP A 101 -4.77 -6.13 10.01
C ASP A 101 -5.17 -7.09 11.13
N VAL A 102 -4.54 -8.24 11.16
CA VAL A 102 -4.87 -9.33 12.09
C VAL A 102 -3.60 -9.92 12.70
N PRO A 103 -3.63 -10.42 13.92
CA PRO A 103 -2.50 -11.16 14.46
C PRO A 103 -2.36 -12.51 13.77
N ALA A 104 -1.12 -12.92 13.48
CA ALA A 104 -0.82 -14.29 13.08
C ALA A 104 -1.03 -15.26 14.26
N ALA A 105 -0.91 -16.57 14.01
CA ALA A 105 -1.10 -17.61 15.03
C ALA A 105 -0.12 -17.49 16.21
N ASP A 106 1.03 -16.82 16.06
CA ASP A 106 1.98 -16.53 17.13
C ASP A 106 1.51 -15.42 18.09
N GLY A 107 0.40 -14.76 17.78
CA GLY A 107 -0.17 -13.64 18.55
C GLY A 107 0.68 -12.35 18.53
N LYS A 108 1.75 -12.30 17.78
CA LYS A 108 2.74 -11.18 17.75
C LYS A 108 2.89 -10.55 16.38
N THR A 109 3.03 -11.37 15.33
CA THR A 109 3.21 -10.91 13.96
C THR A 109 1.89 -10.34 13.43
N ARG A 110 1.88 -9.08 13.01
CA ARG A 110 0.71 -8.49 12.33
C ARG A 110 0.73 -8.90 10.87
N LEU A 111 -0.42 -9.34 10.37
CA LEU A 111 -0.67 -9.63 8.96
C LEU A 111 -1.61 -8.57 8.43
N TYR A 112 -1.29 -8.02 7.27
CA TYR A 112 -2.08 -6.98 6.62
C TYR A 112 -2.87 -7.57 5.48
N GLY A 113 -3.98 -6.94 5.14
CA GLY A 113 -4.85 -7.45 4.10
C GLY A 113 -5.96 -6.49 3.72
N VAL A 114 -6.82 -6.99 2.85
CA VAL A 114 -7.97 -6.26 2.31
C VAL A 114 -9.23 -7.11 2.47
N MET A 115 -10.33 -6.48 2.85
CA MET A 115 -11.64 -7.08 2.91
C MET A 115 -12.60 -6.35 1.99
N TYR A 116 -13.16 -7.10 1.05
CA TYR A 116 -14.20 -6.64 0.12
C TYR A 116 -15.55 -7.02 0.68
N VAL A 117 -16.46 -6.07 0.67
CA VAL A 117 -17.83 -6.25 1.16
C VAL A 117 -18.82 -5.82 0.09
N PRO A 118 -20.02 -6.43 0.03
CA PRO A 118 -21.05 -6.00 -0.91
C PRO A 118 -21.42 -4.53 -0.71
N THR A 119 -21.72 -3.82 -1.78
CA THR A 119 -22.21 -2.43 -1.69
C THR A 119 -23.53 -2.35 -0.91
N PHE A 120 -24.32 -3.41 -0.94
CA PHE A 120 -25.58 -3.59 -0.20
C PHE A 120 -25.41 -4.26 1.17
N LEU A 121 -24.20 -4.25 1.76
CA LEU A 121 -23.94 -4.89 3.05
C LEU A 121 -24.92 -4.44 4.11
N ASP A 122 -25.65 -5.40 4.66
CA ASP A 122 -26.54 -5.26 5.83
C ASP A 122 -25.88 -5.91 7.04
N LYS A 123 -25.43 -5.09 7.99
CA LYS A 123 -24.71 -5.58 9.19
C LYS A 123 -25.56 -6.46 10.13
N THR A 124 -26.86 -6.53 9.91
CA THR A 124 -27.75 -7.41 10.67
C THR A 124 -27.81 -8.84 10.12
N LYS A 125 -27.29 -9.04 8.90
CA LYS A 125 -27.27 -10.32 8.20
C LYS A 125 -25.92 -11.00 8.31
N LYS A 126 -25.91 -12.32 8.08
CA LYS A 126 -24.69 -13.11 7.92
C LYS A 126 -24.40 -13.30 6.44
N TYR A 127 -23.13 -13.21 6.08
CA TYR A 127 -22.64 -13.43 4.72
C TYR A 127 -21.64 -14.58 4.70
N PRO A 128 -21.63 -15.41 3.65
CA PRO A 128 -20.56 -16.38 3.47
C PRO A 128 -19.25 -15.64 3.20
N ILE A 129 -18.15 -16.22 3.70
CA ILE A 129 -16.81 -15.64 3.55
C ILE A 129 -16.01 -16.47 2.55
N ILE A 130 -15.38 -15.80 1.59
CA ILE A 130 -14.38 -16.38 0.70
C ILE A 130 -13.00 -15.87 1.15
N SER A 131 -12.09 -16.79 1.43
CA SER A 131 -10.68 -16.45 1.61
C SER A 131 -9.98 -16.57 0.25
N PHE A 132 -9.63 -15.43 -0.33
CA PHE A 132 -8.75 -15.39 -1.49
C PHE A 132 -7.32 -15.53 -0.97
N VAL A 133 -6.63 -16.59 -1.38
CA VAL A 133 -5.30 -16.89 -0.86
C VAL A 133 -4.40 -17.39 -1.98
N TYR A 134 -3.20 -16.85 -2.03
CA TYR A 134 -2.12 -17.36 -2.86
C TYR A 134 -0.97 -17.81 -1.92
N PRO A 135 -0.93 -19.08 -1.55
CA PRO A 135 -0.02 -19.58 -0.51
C PRO A 135 1.39 -19.88 -1.01
N GLY A 136 1.71 -19.46 -2.23
CA GLY A 136 3.05 -19.66 -2.79
C GLY A 136 4.11 -18.95 -1.97
N PRO A 137 5.32 -19.52 -1.79
CA PRO A 137 6.42 -18.78 -1.24
C PRO A 137 6.78 -17.63 -2.18
N GLN A 138 7.14 -16.48 -1.60
CA GLN A 138 7.69 -15.36 -2.35
C GLN A 138 6.70 -14.59 -3.23
N ASP A 139 5.42 -14.82 -3.07
CA ASP A 139 4.38 -14.10 -3.79
C ASP A 139 3.37 -13.48 -2.83
N ASP A 140 3.12 -12.20 -3.02
CA ASP A 140 2.17 -11.40 -2.26
C ASP A 140 1.15 -10.80 -3.21
N GLN A 141 -0.10 -11.20 -3.01
CA GLN A 141 -1.23 -10.79 -3.82
C GLN A 141 -2.07 -9.68 -3.17
N ILE A 142 -1.51 -8.98 -2.17
CA ILE A 142 -2.22 -7.85 -1.56
C ILE A 142 -2.04 -6.60 -2.41
N PRO A 143 -3.12 -6.01 -2.94
CA PRO A 143 -3.02 -4.76 -3.70
C PRO A 143 -2.69 -3.60 -2.76
N ARG A 144 -1.63 -2.86 -3.06
CA ARG A 144 -1.16 -1.71 -2.27
C ARG A 144 -1.39 -0.37 -2.95
N SER A 145 -1.93 -0.38 -4.16
CA SER A 145 -2.32 0.80 -4.91
C SER A 145 -3.82 0.83 -5.10
N PHE A 146 -4.34 1.99 -5.47
CA PHE A 146 -5.76 2.13 -5.76
C PHE A 146 -6.14 1.34 -7.01
N THR A 147 -7.06 0.41 -6.85
CA THR A 147 -7.70 -0.33 -7.94
C THR A 147 -9.18 -0.53 -7.63
N LEU A 148 -10.01 -0.64 -8.67
CA LEU A 148 -11.44 -0.81 -8.53
C LEU A 148 -11.83 -2.26 -8.23
N ASP A 149 -11.13 -3.17 -8.86
CA ASP A 149 -11.35 -4.60 -8.68
C ASP A 149 -9.99 -5.31 -8.75
N ASP A 150 -9.69 -6.07 -7.72
CA ASP A 150 -8.48 -6.85 -7.60
C ASP A 150 -8.82 -8.33 -7.80
N ALA A 151 -8.33 -8.90 -8.89
CA ALA A 151 -8.54 -10.32 -9.25
C ALA A 151 -10.02 -10.79 -9.21
N GLY A 152 -10.98 -9.87 -9.42
CA GLY A 152 -12.41 -10.18 -9.34
C GLY A 152 -12.98 -10.20 -7.91
N ASN A 153 -12.20 -9.81 -6.90
CA ASN A 153 -12.62 -9.90 -5.50
C ASN A 153 -13.80 -8.98 -5.17
N GLN A 154 -13.85 -7.75 -5.73
CA GLN A 154 -15.00 -6.87 -5.58
C GLN A 154 -16.23 -7.45 -6.29
N SER A 155 -16.05 -8.03 -7.47
CA SER A 155 -17.15 -8.67 -8.21
C SER A 155 -17.74 -9.84 -7.45
N LEU A 156 -16.92 -10.66 -6.79
CA LEU A 156 -17.39 -11.71 -5.89
C LEU A 156 -18.15 -11.14 -4.69
N ALA A 157 -17.69 -10.04 -4.13
CA ALA A 157 -18.39 -9.38 -3.04
C ALA A 157 -19.77 -8.90 -3.46
N GLU A 158 -19.92 -8.35 -4.67
CA GLU A 158 -21.23 -7.93 -5.21
C GLU A 158 -22.19 -9.11 -5.46
N MET A 159 -21.70 -10.34 -5.52
CA MET A 159 -22.53 -11.56 -5.55
C MET A 159 -23.04 -11.97 -4.16
N GLY A 160 -22.73 -11.23 -3.11
CA GLY A 160 -23.22 -11.47 -1.75
C GLY A 160 -22.23 -12.19 -0.83
N PHE A 161 -20.94 -12.15 -1.14
CA PHE A 161 -19.88 -12.69 -0.28
C PHE A 161 -19.16 -11.59 0.47
N ILE A 162 -18.49 -11.93 1.57
CA ILE A 162 -17.38 -11.16 2.09
C ILE A 162 -16.11 -11.85 1.59
N VAL A 163 -15.24 -11.11 0.89
CA VAL A 163 -13.99 -11.66 0.38
C VAL A 163 -12.85 -11.08 1.19
N ILE A 164 -12.00 -11.93 1.75
CA ILE A 164 -10.81 -11.53 2.50
C ILE A 164 -9.55 -11.99 1.79
N ASN A 165 -8.59 -11.08 1.67
CA ASN A 165 -7.24 -11.37 1.18
C ASN A 165 -6.26 -10.87 2.23
N VAL A 166 -5.56 -11.78 2.92
CA VAL A 166 -4.63 -11.48 4.01
C VAL A 166 -3.27 -12.07 3.66
N GLN A 167 -2.23 -11.24 3.78
CA GLN A 167 -0.86 -11.64 3.51
C GLN A 167 -0.42 -12.77 4.46
N PRO A 168 -0.06 -13.96 3.94
CA PRO A 168 0.53 -15.00 4.78
C PRO A 168 2.00 -14.73 5.07
N ARG A 169 2.51 -15.27 6.17
CA ARG A 169 3.97 -15.29 6.43
C ARG A 169 4.66 -16.14 5.38
N GLY A 170 5.83 -15.69 4.95
CA GLY A 170 6.60 -16.35 3.88
C GLY A 170 6.33 -15.82 2.48
N SER A 171 5.35 -14.93 2.29
CA SER A 171 4.96 -14.43 0.98
C SER A 171 5.84 -13.28 0.45
N SER A 172 6.38 -12.45 1.32
CA SER A 172 7.07 -11.22 0.89
C SER A 172 8.43 -11.02 1.56
N PRO A 173 9.48 -10.66 0.78
CA PRO A 173 10.79 -10.31 1.31
C PRO A 173 10.83 -8.91 1.94
N LEU A 174 9.83 -8.06 1.69
CA LEU A 174 9.84 -6.65 2.06
C LEU A 174 9.73 -6.42 3.57
N ARG A 175 9.29 -7.45 4.31
CA ARG A 175 9.19 -7.45 5.78
C ARG A 175 10.38 -8.10 6.47
N GLY A 176 11.46 -8.35 5.73
CA GLY A 176 12.69 -8.92 6.23
C GLY A 176 12.69 -10.44 6.29
N ARG A 177 13.88 -10.98 6.61
CA ARG A 177 14.18 -12.41 6.50
C ARG A 177 13.27 -13.30 7.37
N ASP A 178 13.02 -12.92 8.60
CA ASP A 178 12.25 -13.76 9.54
C ASP A 178 10.79 -13.94 9.10
N PHE A 179 10.24 -12.92 8.45
CA PHE A 179 8.91 -13.02 7.85
C PHE A 179 8.94 -13.88 6.58
N TYR A 180 9.89 -13.62 5.72
CA TYR A 180 10.03 -14.26 4.40
C TYR A 180 10.39 -15.75 4.49
N CYS A 181 11.34 -16.09 5.37
CA CYS A 181 11.81 -17.47 5.53
C CYS A 181 10.96 -18.30 6.51
N PHE A 182 9.85 -17.79 6.98
CA PHE A 182 9.03 -18.45 8.00
C PHE A 182 8.57 -19.87 7.61
N GLY A 183 8.33 -20.11 6.33
CA GLY A 183 7.90 -21.41 5.81
C GLY A 183 9.04 -22.38 5.43
N TYR A 184 10.29 -21.95 5.55
CA TYR A 184 11.44 -22.86 5.33
C TYR A 184 11.68 -23.65 6.60
N GLY A 185 11.25 -24.91 6.57
CA GLY A 185 11.36 -25.85 7.68
C GLY A 185 12.78 -26.36 7.94
#